data_c077af54e7942739ed76a66e07c44929
#
_entry.id   c077af54e7942739ed76a66e07c44929
#
_cell.length_a   1.000
_cell.length_b   1.000
_cell.length_c   1.000
_cell.angle_alpha   90.00
_cell.angle_beta   90.00
_cell.angle_gamma   90.00
#
_symmetry.space_group_name_H-M   'P 1'
#
loop_
_entity.id
_entity.type
_entity.pdbx_description
1 polymer ?
#
loop_
_entity_poly.entity_id
_entity_poly.type
_entity_poly.pdbx_seq_one_letter_code
_entity_poly.pdbx_strand_id
1 'polypeptide(L)'
;GVLDVMNRLTKLIKPKNIFMGEKDFQQFFLVKSFIEKRFDAKIIGCKTIRNRNNLALSSRNFLFKKKELKQVEKISNKFLKLKIKIKKIREINKFLQKSKKEIENFFDIKIEYLENRSIKNLSKSNKYKGSRIFLAYYFKDIRLIDNF
;
A
#
# COMPACT_ATOMS: atom_id res chain seq x y z
N GLY A 1 18.01 -5.92 7.45
CA GLY A 1 16.69 -5.42 7.01
C GLY A 1 15.52 -6.27 7.58
N VAL A 2 14.28 -5.99 7.14
CA VAL A 2 13.08 -6.64 7.71
C VAL A 2 13.14 -8.18 7.69
N LEU A 3 13.67 -8.78 6.65
CA LEU A 3 13.76 -10.24 6.55
C LEU A 3 14.70 -10.83 7.60
N ASP A 4 15.80 -10.16 7.92
CA ASP A 4 16.73 -10.61 8.96
C ASP A 4 16.09 -10.57 10.35
N VAL A 5 15.40 -9.47 10.66
CA VAL A 5 14.64 -9.33 11.91
C VAL A 5 13.58 -10.42 12.03
N MET A 6 12.78 -10.63 10.99
CA MET A 6 11.73 -11.66 10.98
C MET A 6 12.30 -13.07 11.09
N ASN A 7 13.44 -13.33 10.45
CA ASN A 7 14.14 -14.62 10.56
C ASN A 7 14.57 -14.90 12.01
N ARG A 8 15.20 -13.92 12.67
CA ARG A 8 15.67 -14.05 14.06
C ARG A 8 14.49 -14.23 15.03
N LEU A 9 13.45 -13.41 14.91
CA LEU A 9 12.26 -13.50 15.75
C LEU A 9 11.54 -14.85 15.57
N THR A 10 11.36 -15.31 14.33
CA THR A 10 10.70 -16.59 14.04
C THR A 10 11.50 -17.77 14.59
N LYS A 11 12.83 -17.72 14.50
CA LYS A 11 13.72 -18.72 15.10
C LYS A 11 13.58 -18.79 16.63
N LEU A 12 13.51 -17.63 17.27
CA LEU A 12 13.45 -17.52 18.73
C LEU A 12 12.09 -17.94 19.30
N ILE A 13 11.01 -17.40 18.71
CA ILE A 13 9.64 -17.53 19.23
C ILE A 13 8.97 -18.82 18.73
N LYS A 14 9.36 -19.33 17.54
CA LYS A 14 8.76 -20.49 16.86
C LYS A 14 7.22 -20.43 16.77
N PRO A 15 6.64 -19.31 16.29
CA PRO A 15 5.19 -19.14 16.23
C PRO A 15 4.58 -20.02 15.13
N LYS A 16 3.35 -20.51 15.34
CA LYS A 16 2.57 -21.17 14.27
C LYS A 16 1.98 -20.15 13.29
N ASN A 17 1.58 -18.98 13.79
CA ASN A 17 0.97 -17.92 12.99
C ASN A 17 1.63 -16.58 13.27
N ILE A 18 1.87 -15.80 12.21
CA ILE A 18 2.39 -14.44 12.29
C ILE A 18 1.41 -13.52 11.54
N PHE A 19 0.86 -12.54 12.23
CA PHE A 19 -0.09 -11.59 11.67
C PHE A 19 0.63 -10.34 11.17
N MET A 20 0.37 -9.94 9.92
CA MET A 20 0.98 -8.75 9.33
C MET A 20 -0.05 -7.89 8.61
N GLY A 21 0.04 -6.56 8.78
CA GLY A 21 -0.82 -5.61 8.08
C GLY A 21 -0.55 -5.56 6.58
N GLU A 22 -1.59 -5.68 5.76
CA GLU A 22 -1.50 -5.57 4.29
C GLU A 22 -1.25 -4.15 3.78
N LYS A 23 -1.24 -3.14 4.66
CA LYS A 23 -0.90 -1.77 4.28
C LYS A 23 0.51 -1.68 3.69
N ASP A 24 1.45 -2.38 4.26
CA ASP A 24 2.82 -2.52 3.76
C ASP A 24 2.96 -3.81 2.93
N PHE A 25 2.13 -3.94 1.89
CA PHE A 25 1.94 -5.20 1.14
C PHE A 25 3.23 -5.75 0.55
N GLN A 26 4.16 -4.92 0.09
CA GLN A 26 5.45 -5.39 -0.42
C GLN A 26 6.25 -6.09 0.69
N GLN A 27 6.25 -5.52 1.90
CA GLN A 27 6.89 -6.13 3.06
C GLN A 27 6.19 -7.44 3.44
N PHE A 28 4.87 -7.43 3.52
CA PHE A 28 4.07 -8.63 3.76
C PHE A 28 4.39 -9.74 2.77
N PHE A 29 4.41 -9.43 1.48
CA PHE A 29 4.72 -10.38 0.40
C PHE A 29 6.12 -11.00 0.56
N LEU A 30 7.14 -10.18 0.82
CA LEU A 30 8.51 -10.63 0.99
C LEU A 30 8.66 -11.51 2.24
N VAL A 31 8.11 -11.09 3.37
CA VAL A 31 8.18 -11.85 4.63
C VAL A 31 7.43 -13.17 4.49
N LYS A 32 6.24 -13.17 3.89
CA LYS A 32 5.47 -14.38 3.64
C LYS A 32 6.27 -15.39 2.81
N SER A 33 6.79 -14.95 1.66
CA SER A 33 7.58 -15.80 0.77
C SER A 33 8.86 -16.33 1.42
N PHE A 34 9.46 -15.58 2.34
CA PHE A 34 10.69 -15.95 3.01
C PHE A 34 10.45 -16.88 4.20
N ILE A 35 9.48 -16.57 5.07
CA ILE A 35 9.24 -17.31 6.31
C ILE A 35 8.57 -18.66 6.03
N GLU A 36 7.49 -18.69 5.22
CA GLU A 36 6.76 -19.93 4.93
C GLU A 36 7.59 -20.98 4.19
N LYS A 37 8.70 -20.58 3.56
CA LYS A 37 9.67 -21.53 2.95
C LYS A 37 10.68 -22.12 3.93
N ARG A 38 10.90 -21.50 5.08
CA ARG A 38 11.98 -21.83 6.01
C ARG A 38 11.53 -22.33 7.36
N PHE A 39 10.29 -22.04 7.71
CA PHE A 39 9.74 -22.33 9.03
C PHE A 39 8.34 -22.93 8.88
N ASP A 40 7.96 -23.76 9.83
CA ASP A 40 6.57 -24.20 10.00
C ASP A 40 5.74 -23.09 10.68
N ALA A 41 5.62 -21.98 9.95
CA ALA A 41 4.91 -20.78 10.39
C ALA A 41 4.09 -20.19 9.23
N LYS A 42 2.85 -19.81 9.49
CA LYS A 42 1.92 -19.21 8.53
C LYS A 42 1.89 -17.69 8.66
N ILE A 43 2.05 -16.96 7.56
CA ILE A 43 1.89 -15.51 7.55
C ILE A 43 0.46 -15.16 7.15
N ILE A 44 -0.27 -14.51 8.05
CA ILE A 44 -1.67 -14.13 7.89
C ILE A 44 -1.75 -12.63 7.64
N GLY A 45 -2.30 -12.25 6.47
CA GLY A 45 -2.52 -10.85 6.11
C GLY A 45 -3.73 -10.25 6.83
N CYS A 46 -3.52 -9.13 7.52
CA CYS A 46 -4.58 -8.34 8.14
C CYS A 46 -4.93 -7.17 7.23
N LYS A 47 -6.22 -7.00 6.91
CA LYS A 47 -6.71 -5.90 6.06
C LYS A 47 -6.33 -4.55 6.63
N THR A 48 -5.98 -3.61 5.76
CA THR A 48 -5.71 -2.22 6.13
C THR A 48 -6.92 -1.59 6.81
N ILE A 49 -6.75 -1.14 8.05
CA ILE A 49 -7.76 -0.39 8.78
C ILE A 49 -7.73 1.06 8.32
N ARG A 50 -8.90 1.64 8.10
CA ARG A 50 -9.07 3.01 7.62
C ARG A 50 -9.98 3.79 8.56
N ASN A 51 -9.77 5.11 8.62
CA ASN A 51 -10.72 5.97 9.32
C ASN A 51 -12.01 6.16 8.49
N ARG A 52 -12.98 6.90 9.05
CA ARG A 52 -14.28 7.18 8.40
C ARG A 52 -14.15 7.87 7.03
N ASN A 53 -13.04 8.55 6.78
CA ASN A 53 -12.73 9.24 5.53
C ASN A 53 -11.78 8.43 4.63
N ASN A 54 -11.71 7.10 4.83
CA ASN A 54 -10.93 6.15 4.03
C ASN A 54 -9.41 6.31 4.08
N LEU A 55 -8.86 7.16 4.94
CA LEU A 55 -7.42 7.25 5.14
C LEU A 55 -6.93 6.02 5.91
N ALA A 56 -5.91 5.34 5.39
CA ALA A 56 -5.26 4.24 6.08
C ALA A 56 -4.62 4.72 7.38
N LEU A 57 -4.86 3.99 8.49
CA LEU A 57 -4.28 4.33 9.77
C LEU A 57 -2.76 4.15 9.75
N SER A 58 -2.06 5.15 10.27
CA SER A 58 -0.60 5.19 10.35
C SER A 58 -0.17 6.14 11.47
N SER A 59 0.96 5.84 12.11
CA SER A 59 1.59 6.78 13.07
C SER A 59 1.94 8.12 12.41
N ARG A 60 2.21 8.15 11.10
CA ARG A 60 2.47 9.39 10.35
C ARG A 60 1.26 10.33 10.30
N ASN A 61 0.04 9.81 10.51
CA ASN A 61 -1.16 10.65 10.53
C ASN A 61 -1.16 11.64 11.70
N PHE A 62 -0.46 11.33 12.80
CA PHE A 62 -0.30 12.21 13.95
C PHE A 62 0.66 13.40 13.72
N LEU A 63 1.43 13.35 12.62
CA LEU A 63 2.32 14.45 12.25
C LEU A 63 1.58 15.61 11.57
N PHE A 64 0.30 15.43 11.21
CA PHE A 64 -0.50 16.44 10.54
C PHE A 64 -1.36 17.25 11.51
N LYS A 65 -1.42 18.57 11.28
CA LYS A 65 -2.43 19.42 11.89
C LYS A 65 -3.83 19.04 11.38
N LYS A 66 -4.87 19.36 12.14
CA LYS A 66 -6.28 19.01 11.81
C LYS A 66 -6.72 19.40 10.39
N LYS A 67 -6.30 20.59 9.92
CA LYS A 67 -6.58 21.07 8.54
C LYS A 67 -5.86 20.23 7.47
N GLU A 68 -4.61 19.89 7.74
CA GLU A 68 -3.76 19.07 6.85
C GLU A 68 -4.28 17.63 6.76
N LEU A 69 -4.67 17.05 7.88
CA LEU A 69 -5.25 15.72 7.92
C LEU A 69 -6.49 15.62 7.03
N LYS A 70 -7.37 16.64 7.05
CA LYS A 70 -8.53 16.72 6.16
C LYS A 70 -8.13 16.76 4.67
N GLN A 71 -7.00 17.39 4.33
CA GLN A 71 -6.49 17.39 2.96
C GLN A 71 -5.97 16.01 2.56
N VAL A 72 -5.19 15.35 3.43
CA VAL A 72 -4.70 13.99 3.22
C VAL A 72 -5.86 13.00 3.05
N GLU A 73 -6.94 13.14 3.80
CA GLU A 73 -8.16 12.35 3.63
C GLU A 73 -8.83 12.55 2.26
N LYS A 74 -8.89 13.79 1.76
CA LYS A 74 -9.39 14.08 0.40
C LYS A 74 -8.52 13.43 -0.67
N ILE A 75 -7.20 13.48 -0.49
CA ILE A 75 -6.24 12.82 -1.39
C ILE A 75 -6.45 11.31 -1.38
N SER A 76 -6.57 10.69 -0.20
CA SER A 76 -6.83 9.26 -0.06
C SER A 76 -8.13 8.83 -0.76
N ASN A 77 -9.20 9.61 -0.59
CA ASN A 77 -10.47 9.38 -1.30
C ASN A 77 -10.32 9.48 -2.83
N LYS A 78 -9.49 10.40 -3.32
CA LYS A 78 -9.24 10.53 -4.77
C LYS A 78 -8.57 9.26 -5.31
N PHE A 79 -7.58 8.72 -4.60
CA PHE A 79 -6.92 7.47 -4.97
C PHE A 79 -7.88 6.27 -4.91
N LEU A 80 -8.73 6.16 -3.89
CA LEU A 80 -9.73 5.09 -3.82
C LEU A 80 -10.70 5.10 -5.00
N LYS A 81 -11.10 6.28 -5.48
CA LYS A 81 -11.93 6.39 -6.68
C LYS A 81 -11.25 5.82 -7.92
N LEU A 82 -9.92 5.83 -8.01
CA LEU A 82 -9.21 5.20 -9.13
C LEU A 82 -9.42 3.68 -9.15
N LYS A 83 -9.47 3.02 -7.98
CA LYS A 83 -9.75 1.57 -7.89
C LYS A 83 -11.07 1.19 -8.57
N ILE A 84 -12.08 2.04 -8.47
CA ILE A 84 -13.38 1.79 -9.13
C ILE A 84 -13.25 1.99 -10.64
N LYS A 85 -12.57 3.06 -11.05
CA LYS A 85 -12.41 3.42 -12.47
C LYS A 85 -11.62 2.38 -13.25
N ILE A 86 -10.56 1.82 -12.68
CA ILE A 86 -9.69 0.87 -13.39
C ILE A 86 -10.36 -0.45 -13.76
N LYS A 87 -11.51 -0.78 -13.17
CA LYS A 87 -12.28 -2.01 -13.50
C LYS A 87 -12.63 -2.13 -14.98
N LYS A 88 -12.81 -0.99 -15.67
CA LYS A 88 -13.20 -0.88 -17.08
C LYS A 88 -12.03 -0.48 -18.00
N ILE A 89 -10.81 -0.37 -17.46
CA ILE A 89 -9.64 0.13 -18.19
C ILE A 89 -8.77 -1.05 -18.64
N ARG A 90 -8.41 -1.09 -19.93
CA ARG A 90 -7.48 -2.09 -20.46
C ARG A 90 -6.02 -1.78 -20.15
N GLU A 91 -5.59 -0.55 -20.38
CA GLU A 91 -4.22 -0.08 -20.10
C GLU A 91 -4.14 0.62 -18.75
N ILE A 92 -4.29 -0.14 -17.66
CA ILE A 92 -4.41 0.41 -16.30
C ILE A 92 -3.22 1.30 -15.95
N ASN A 93 -1.99 0.86 -16.18
CA ASN A 93 -0.81 1.63 -15.79
C ASN A 93 -0.68 2.92 -16.59
N LYS A 94 -1.05 2.96 -17.86
CA LYS A 94 -1.07 4.19 -18.67
C LYS A 94 -2.12 5.18 -18.13
N PHE A 95 -3.31 4.69 -17.79
CA PHE A 95 -4.35 5.48 -17.13
C PHE A 95 -3.88 6.05 -15.79
N LEU A 96 -3.21 5.25 -14.96
CA LEU A 96 -2.69 5.68 -13.66
C LEU A 96 -1.60 6.75 -13.82
N GLN A 97 -0.73 6.67 -14.84
CA GLN A 97 0.27 7.71 -15.11
C GLN A 97 -0.37 9.05 -15.50
N LYS A 98 -1.45 9.04 -16.29
CA LYS A 98 -2.22 10.24 -16.58
C LYS A 98 -2.86 10.80 -15.31
N SER A 99 -3.54 9.93 -14.54
CA SER A 99 -4.17 10.32 -13.26
C SER A 99 -3.17 10.83 -12.23
N LYS A 100 -1.92 10.33 -12.24
CA LYS A 100 -0.84 10.81 -11.38
C LYS A 100 -0.62 12.30 -11.58
N LYS A 101 -0.39 12.74 -12.84
CA LYS A 101 -0.17 14.15 -13.18
C LYS A 101 -1.35 15.04 -12.79
N GLU A 102 -2.59 14.57 -13.05
CA GLU A 102 -3.81 15.31 -12.69
C GLU A 102 -3.92 15.51 -11.17
N ILE A 103 -3.59 14.48 -10.37
CA ILE A 103 -3.67 14.53 -8.91
C ILE A 103 -2.54 15.38 -8.32
N GLU A 104 -1.32 15.27 -8.85
CA GLU A 104 -0.18 16.10 -8.46
C GLU A 104 -0.51 17.58 -8.60
N ASN A 105 -1.02 17.99 -9.78
CA ASN A 105 -1.38 19.38 -10.06
C ASN A 105 -2.56 19.87 -9.20
N PHE A 106 -3.57 19.02 -8.97
CA PHE A 106 -4.77 19.44 -8.24
C PHE A 106 -4.54 19.61 -6.72
N PHE A 107 -3.68 18.78 -6.12
CA PHE A 107 -3.44 18.78 -4.68
C PHE A 107 -2.09 19.40 -4.29
N ASP A 108 -1.30 19.83 -5.25
CA ASP A 108 0.07 20.31 -5.05
C ASP A 108 0.90 19.30 -4.21
N ILE A 109 0.97 18.06 -4.70
CA ILE A 109 1.69 16.96 -4.06
C ILE A 109 2.66 16.31 -5.01
N LYS A 110 3.68 15.66 -4.49
CA LYS A 110 4.61 14.83 -5.25
C LYS A 110 4.25 13.36 -5.09
N ILE A 111 3.85 12.69 -6.15
CA ILE A 111 3.62 11.25 -6.16
C ILE A 111 4.90 10.55 -6.63
N GLU A 112 5.50 9.76 -5.77
CA GLU A 112 6.70 8.97 -6.08
C GLU A 112 6.35 7.88 -7.11
N TYR A 113 5.35 7.05 -6.78
CA TYR A 113 4.80 6.08 -7.71
C TYR A 113 3.28 5.91 -7.54
N LEU A 114 2.62 5.57 -8.63
CA LEU A 114 1.22 5.17 -8.69
C LEU A 114 1.10 4.10 -9.78
N GLU A 115 1.04 2.82 -9.37
CA GLU A 115 1.17 1.68 -10.27
C GLU A 115 0.23 0.55 -9.89
N ASN A 116 -0.31 -0.16 -10.89
CA ASN A 116 -1.03 -1.39 -10.68
C ASN A 116 -0.08 -2.58 -10.83
N ARG A 117 0.00 -3.42 -9.80
CA ARG A 117 0.91 -4.58 -9.76
C ARG A 117 0.19 -5.86 -9.39
N SER A 118 0.66 -6.98 -9.94
CA SER A 118 0.22 -8.33 -9.60
C SER A 118 0.50 -8.63 -8.12
N ILE A 119 -0.47 -9.21 -7.41
CA ILE A 119 -0.27 -9.67 -6.02
C ILE A 119 0.56 -10.95 -5.93
N LYS A 120 0.79 -11.66 -7.06
CA LYS A 120 1.56 -12.91 -7.09
C LYS A 120 3.08 -12.69 -7.09
N ASN A 121 3.56 -11.64 -7.75
CA ASN A 121 4.99 -11.43 -7.98
C ASN A 121 5.40 -9.95 -7.99
N LEU A 122 4.49 -9.05 -7.69
CA LEU A 122 4.69 -7.59 -7.66
C LEU A 122 5.13 -6.96 -9.00
N SER A 123 5.05 -7.68 -10.12
CA SER A 123 5.30 -7.11 -11.45
C SER A 123 4.18 -6.15 -11.86
N LYS A 124 4.48 -5.17 -12.73
CA LYS A 124 3.46 -4.30 -13.32
C LYS A 124 2.40 -5.14 -14.06
N SER A 125 1.14 -4.80 -13.88
CA SER A 125 0.02 -5.54 -14.46
C SER A 125 -1.04 -4.58 -14.99
N ASN A 126 -1.59 -4.90 -16.16
CA ASN A 126 -2.78 -4.23 -16.69
C ASN A 126 -4.07 -5.04 -16.42
N LYS A 127 -3.99 -6.12 -15.65
CA LYS A 127 -5.16 -6.89 -15.21
C LYS A 127 -5.71 -6.30 -13.92
N TYR A 128 -7.04 -6.13 -13.82
CA TYR A 128 -7.71 -5.71 -12.58
C TYR A 128 -7.74 -6.85 -11.55
N LYS A 129 -8.14 -8.05 -11.98
CA LYS A 129 -8.19 -9.22 -11.08
C LYS A 129 -6.79 -9.71 -10.75
N GLY A 130 -6.55 -9.98 -9.47
CA GLY A 130 -5.25 -10.47 -8.98
C GLY A 130 -4.15 -9.40 -8.96
N SER A 131 -4.54 -8.13 -8.92
CA SER A 131 -3.63 -6.99 -8.79
C SER A 131 -4.11 -5.99 -7.75
N ARG A 132 -3.20 -5.09 -7.35
CA ARG A 132 -3.48 -3.93 -6.48
C ARG A 132 -2.83 -2.68 -7.05
N ILE A 133 -3.45 -1.54 -6.78
CA ILE A 133 -2.81 -0.23 -6.98
C ILE A 133 -1.90 0.02 -5.79
N PHE A 134 -0.64 0.30 -6.05
CA PHE A 134 0.36 0.72 -5.07
C PHE A 134 0.67 2.18 -5.29
N LEU A 135 0.77 2.93 -4.20
CA LEU A 135 1.13 4.34 -4.28
C LEU A 135 2.03 4.75 -3.12
N ALA A 136 2.92 5.70 -3.43
CA ALA A 136 3.61 6.51 -2.44
C ALA A 136 3.58 7.96 -2.90
N TYR A 137 3.33 8.87 -1.97
CA TYR A 137 3.30 10.30 -2.25
C TYR A 137 3.79 11.09 -1.04
N TYR A 138 4.23 12.29 -1.32
CA TYR A 138 4.59 13.26 -0.30
C TYR A 138 3.47 14.29 -0.18
N PHE A 139 2.99 14.49 1.04
CA PHE A 139 2.20 15.65 1.39
C PHE A 139 3.04 16.48 2.35
N LYS A 140 3.47 17.66 1.89
CA LYS A 140 4.59 18.37 2.50
C LYS A 140 5.82 17.44 2.56
N ASP A 141 6.54 17.40 3.66
CA ASP A 141 7.73 16.57 3.83
C ASP A 141 7.42 15.14 4.33
N ILE A 142 6.14 14.80 4.49
CA ILE A 142 5.73 13.51 5.03
C ILE A 142 5.39 12.55 3.91
N ARG A 143 6.18 11.47 3.82
CA ARG A 143 5.94 10.38 2.85
C ARG A 143 4.86 9.44 3.35
N LEU A 144 3.81 9.30 2.58
CA LEU A 144 2.68 8.39 2.81
C LEU A 144 2.66 7.28 1.78
N ILE A 145 2.26 6.09 2.22
CA ILE A 145 2.07 4.92 1.36
C ILE A 145 0.68 4.34 1.57
N ASP A 146 0.13 3.74 0.51
CA ASP A 146 -1.10 2.98 0.58
C ASP A 146 -1.17 1.95 -0.56
N ASN A 147 -2.12 1.02 -0.47
CA ASN A 147 -2.49 0.11 -1.55
C ASN A 147 -3.99 -0.25 -1.50
N PHE A 148 -4.57 -0.59 -2.63
CA PHE A 148 -6.01 -0.82 -2.76
C PHE A 148 -6.34 -2.08 -3.55
#